data_ca4ab78700eb47a22766fb737811f605
#
_entry.id   ca4ab78700eb47a22766fb737811f605
#
_cell.length_a   1.000
_cell.length_b   1.000
_cell.length_c   1.000
_cell.angle_alpha   90.00
_cell.angle_beta   90.00
_cell.angle_gamma   90.00
#
_symmetry.space_group_name_H-M   'P 1'
#
loop_
_entity.id
_entity.type
_entity.pdbx_description
1 polymer ?
#
loop_
_entity_poly.entity_id
_entity_poly.type
_entity_poly.pdbx_seq_one_letter_code
_entity_poly.pdbx_strand_id
1 'polypeptide(L)'
;MKIQGNKMIWLLAAAFILLSAFRADKPVVTIFMIGDSTMANKKMDGGNPERGWGMVLPGFFSEDVRIDNHAANGRSSKSFISEGRWEKVISKVKKGDYVFIQF
;
A
#
# COMPACT_ATOMS: atom_id res chain seq x y z
N MET A 1 -29.76 -34.24 -32.57
CA MET A 1 -29.78 -33.12 -31.64
C MET A 1 -28.98 -33.35 -30.36
N LYS A 2 -28.08 -34.32 -30.34
CA LYS A 2 -27.21 -34.61 -29.22
C LYS A 2 -26.08 -33.60 -29.02
N ILE A 3 -25.91 -32.62 -29.92
CA ILE A 3 -24.82 -31.66 -29.97
C ILE A 3 -25.13 -30.38 -29.15
N GLN A 4 -26.43 -30.11 -28.86
CA GLN A 4 -26.81 -28.88 -28.12
C GLN A 4 -26.45 -28.90 -26.64
N GLY A 5 -26.46 -30.06 -25.97
CA GLY A 5 -26.05 -30.18 -24.56
C GLY A 5 -24.58 -29.85 -24.34
N ASN A 6 -23.71 -30.28 -25.24
CA ASN A 6 -22.29 -30.04 -25.16
C ASN A 6 -21.93 -28.56 -25.39
N LYS A 7 -22.61 -27.90 -26.34
CA LYS A 7 -22.41 -26.46 -26.60
C LYS A 7 -22.82 -25.60 -25.40
N MET A 8 -23.89 -25.98 -24.72
CA MET A 8 -24.36 -25.26 -23.54
C MET A 8 -23.39 -25.40 -22.36
N ILE A 9 -22.79 -26.58 -22.18
CA ILE A 9 -21.77 -26.81 -21.16
C ILE A 9 -20.53 -25.94 -21.43
N TRP A 10 -20.08 -25.86 -22.67
CA TRP A 10 -18.94 -25.01 -23.05
C TRP A 10 -19.24 -23.51 -22.88
N LEU A 11 -20.45 -23.06 -23.18
CA LEU A 11 -20.89 -21.69 -22.97
C LEU A 11 -20.96 -21.34 -21.49
N LEU A 12 -21.42 -22.24 -20.63
CA LEU A 12 -21.46 -22.07 -19.19
C LEU A 12 -20.04 -22.05 -18.61
N ALA A 13 -19.14 -22.91 -19.09
CA ALA A 13 -17.73 -22.91 -18.68
C ALA A 13 -17.03 -21.61 -19.09
N ALA A 14 -17.26 -21.12 -20.32
CA ALA A 14 -16.72 -19.85 -20.77
C ALA A 14 -17.25 -18.67 -19.96
N ALA A 15 -18.53 -18.63 -19.63
CA ALA A 15 -19.13 -17.61 -18.78
C ALA A 15 -18.55 -17.63 -17.36
N PHE A 16 -18.32 -18.82 -16.80
CA PHE A 16 -17.68 -18.97 -15.49
C PHE A 16 -16.23 -18.47 -15.48
N ILE A 17 -15.46 -18.77 -16.52
CA ILE A 17 -14.08 -18.29 -16.68
C ILE A 17 -14.07 -16.76 -16.82
N LEU A 18 -14.98 -16.17 -17.60
CA LEU A 18 -15.11 -14.73 -17.75
C LEU A 18 -15.49 -14.05 -16.43
N LEU A 19 -16.42 -14.61 -15.67
CA LEU A 19 -16.83 -14.08 -14.37
C LEU A 19 -15.70 -14.14 -13.34
N SER A 20 -14.87 -15.20 -13.37
CA SER A 20 -13.71 -15.30 -12.49
C SER A 20 -12.56 -14.36 -12.90
N ALA A 21 -12.42 -14.05 -14.19
CA ALA A 21 -11.46 -13.06 -14.69
C ALA A 21 -11.84 -11.60 -14.31
N PHE A 22 -13.14 -11.33 -14.12
CA PHE A 22 -13.66 -10.04 -13.67
C PHE A 22 -13.77 -9.91 -12.15
N ARG A 23 -13.17 -10.78 -11.38
CA ARG A 23 -12.99 -10.54 -9.95
C ARG A 23 -12.17 -9.26 -9.81
N ALA A 24 -12.86 -8.17 -9.47
CA ALA A 24 -12.19 -6.94 -9.11
C ALA A 24 -11.27 -7.24 -7.92
N ASP A 25 -9.96 -7.16 -8.12
CA ASP A 25 -9.03 -7.09 -7.02
C ASP A 25 -9.46 -5.93 -6.14
N LYS A 26 -9.59 -6.17 -4.83
CA LYS A 26 -9.87 -5.08 -3.89
C LYS A 26 -8.77 -4.02 -4.06
N PRO A 27 -9.13 -2.74 -4.24
CA PRO A 27 -8.12 -1.70 -4.36
C PRO A 27 -7.30 -1.67 -3.07
N VAL A 28 -5.98 -1.76 -3.21
CA VAL A 28 -5.05 -1.58 -2.10
C VAL A 28 -4.98 -0.09 -1.79
N VAL A 29 -5.31 0.27 -0.55
CA VAL A 29 -5.14 1.64 -0.05
C VAL A 29 -3.72 1.78 0.47
N THR A 30 -3.04 2.85 0.07
CA THR A 30 -1.71 3.18 0.59
C THR A 30 -1.79 4.29 1.61
N ILE A 31 -1.14 4.11 2.75
CA ILE A 31 -0.90 5.15 3.75
C ILE A 31 0.57 5.57 3.59
N PHE A 32 0.78 6.77 3.10
CA PHE A 32 2.10 7.40 3.04
C PHE A 32 2.39 8.08 4.37
N MET A 33 3.56 7.83 4.92
CA MET A 33 3.95 8.40 6.20
C MET A 33 5.09 9.39 6.01
N ILE A 34 4.89 10.59 6.53
CA ILE A 34 5.82 11.70 6.44
C ILE A 34 6.10 12.20 7.85
N GLY A 35 7.36 12.24 8.23
CA GLY A 35 7.69 12.67 9.59
C GLY A 35 9.18 12.55 9.89
N ASP A 36 9.48 12.64 11.17
CA ASP A 36 10.81 12.60 11.73
C ASP A 36 11.17 11.23 12.34
N SER A 37 12.13 11.22 13.25
CA SER A 37 12.66 10.01 13.88
C SER A 37 11.65 9.21 14.70
N THR A 38 10.59 9.84 15.21
CA THR A 38 9.59 9.12 16.00
C THR A 38 8.74 8.19 15.13
N MET A 39 8.60 8.52 13.87
CA MET A 39 7.83 7.76 12.88
C MET A 39 8.71 6.85 12.02
N ALA A 40 9.96 7.24 11.76
CA ALA A 40 10.84 6.61 10.76
C ALA A 40 11.16 5.14 11.07
N ASN A 41 11.36 4.37 10.01
CA ASN A 41 11.91 3.03 10.12
C ASN A 41 13.33 3.07 10.69
N LYS A 42 13.65 2.13 11.58
CA LYS A 42 14.98 1.98 12.17
C LYS A 42 15.68 0.76 11.62
N LYS A 43 17.00 0.83 11.53
CA LYS A 43 17.80 -0.35 11.24
C LYS A 43 17.73 -1.31 12.43
N MET A 44 17.52 -2.57 12.15
CA MET A 44 17.31 -3.61 13.15
C MET A 44 18.58 -4.37 13.50
N ASP A 45 19.68 -4.07 12.83
CA ASP A 45 21.00 -4.68 13.06
C ASP A 45 21.64 -4.21 14.37
N GLY A 46 22.56 -5.01 14.88
CA GLY A 46 23.34 -4.67 16.08
C GLY A 46 22.54 -4.58 17.38
N GLY A 47 21.36 -5.21 17.48
CA GLY A 47 20.54 -5.19 18.68
C GLY A 47 19.91 -3.82 18.97
N ASN A 48 19.73 -2.97 17.96
CA ASN A 48 19.12 -1.65 18.11
C ASN A 48 17.70 -1.77 18.69
N PRO A 49 17.44 -1.20 19.90
CA PRO A 49 16.12 -1.25 20.52
C PRO A 49 15.14 -0.21 19.98
N GLU A 50 15.63 0.76 19.20
CA GLU A 50 14.81 1.86 18.70
C GLU A 50 13.73 1.37 17.74
N ARG A 51 12.54 1.93 17.88
CA ARG A 51 11.40 1.69 16.99
C ARG A 51 10.73 3.00 16.65
N GLY A 52 10.54 3.26 15.35
CA GLY A 52 9.61 4.27 14.91
C GLY A 52 8.21 3.69 14.86
N TRP A 53 7.20 4.44 15.24
CA TRP A 53 5.83 3.91 15.23
C TRP A 53 5.35 3.55 13.81
N GLY A 54 5.91 4.16 12.78
CA GLY A 54 5.64 3.80 11.39
C GLY A 54 6.10 2.39 11.00
N MET A 55 7.11 1.84 11.72
CA MET A 55 7.57 0.47 11.52
C MET A 55 6.57 -0.57 11.99
N VAL A 56 5.85 -0.26 13.07
CA VAL A 56 4.92 -1.20 13.71
C VAL A 56 3.49 -1.06 13.19
N LEU A 57 3.19 0.06 12.56
CA LEU A 57 1.85 0.34 12.02
C LEU A 57 1.33 -0.75 11.06
N PRO A 58 2.15 -1.33 10.16
CA PRO A 58 1.68 -2.39 9.25
C PRO A 58 1.03 -3.58 9.96
N GLY A 59 1.47 -3.90 11.17
CA GLY A 59 0.92 -5.00 11.96
C GLY A 59 -0.54 -4.82 12.38
N PHE A 60 -1.09 -3.62 12.28
CA PHE A 60 -2.46 -3.29 12.64
C PHE A 60 -3.44 -3.34 11.46
N PHE A 61 -2.93 -3.58 10.25
CA PHE A 61 -3.74 -3.60 9.04
C PHE A 61 -3.63 -4.93 8.31
N SER A 62 -4.65 -5.24 7.51
CA SER A 62 -4.66 -6.38 6.60
C SER A 62 -3.89 -6.09 5.31
N GLU A 63 -3.85 -7.08 4.41
CA GLU A 63 -3.21 -6.96 3.08
C GLU A 63 -3.83 -5.87 2.18
N ASP A 64 -5.03 -5.40 2.52
CA ASP A 64 -5.72 -4.35 1.78
C ASP A 64 -5.12 -2.96 2.02
N VAL A 65 -4.21 -2.82 2.98
CA VAL A 65 -3.54 -1.57 3.33
C VAL A 65 -2.03 -1.72 3.22
N ARG A 66 -1.44 -0.87 2.39
CA ARG A 66 0.01 -0.75 2.26
C ARG A 66 0.50 0.43 3.07
N ILE A 67 1.56 0.26 3.83
CA ILE A 67 2.26 1.36 4.51
C ILE A 67 3.52 1.69 3.73
N ASP A 68 3.62 2.93 3.27
CA ASP A 68 4.81 3.47 2.59
C ASP A 68 5.41 4.57 3.48
N ASN A 69 6.39 4.20 4.30
CA ASN A 69 6.97 5.07 5.31
C ASN A 69 8.15 5.85 4.74
N HIS A 70 7.94 7.14 4.48
CA HIS A 70 8.95 8.09 4.02
C HIS A 70 9.54 8.93 5.16
N ALA A 71 9.11 8.73 6.40
CA ALA A 71 9.66 9.46 7.53
C ALA A 71 11.17 9.24 7.64
N ALA A 72 11.89 10.25 8.05
CA ALA A 72 13.35 10.24 8.11
C ALA A 72 13.86 10.90 9.38
N ASN A 73 14.87 10.28 10.02
CA ASN A 73 15.49 10.82 11.22
C ASN A 73 16.00 12.25 10.99
N GLY A 74 15.80 13.12 11.96
CA GLY A 74 16.34 14.47 11.98
C GLY A 74 15.67 15.45 11.02
N ARG A 75 14.56 15.09 10.40
CA ARG A 75 13.87 15.98 9.46
C ARG A 75 12.82 16.81 10.16
N SER A 76 12.72 18.06 9.70
CA SER A 76 11.61 18.97 9.97
C SER A 76 10.70 19.03 8.75
N SER A 77 9.54 19.63 8.90
CA SER A 77 8.66 19.91 7.73
C SER A 77 9.39 20.72 6.66
N LYS A 78 10.21 21.68 7.08
CA LYS A 78 11.01 22.51 6.17
C LYS A 78 12.06 21.69 5.42
N SER A 79 12.87 20.89 6.11
CA SER A 79 13.90 20.07 5.44
C SER A 79 13.29 18.97 4.58
N PHE A 80 12.16 18.43 4.98
CA PHE A 80 11.44 17.44 4.18
C PHE A 80 11.02 18.01 2.82
N ILE A 81 10.56 19.25 2.79
CA ILE A 81 10.23 19.96 1.56
C ILE A 81 11.48 20.32 0.77
N SER A 82 12.47 20.94 1.41
CA SER A 82 13.70 21.43 0.73
C SER A 82 14.55 20.32 0.12
N GLU A 83 14.48 19.11 0.68
CA GLU A 83 15.19 17.93 0.15
C GLU A 83 14.40 17.20 -0.96
N GLY A 84 13.26 17.72 -1.40
CA GLY A 84 12.43 17.08 -2.43
C GLY A 84 11.67 15.84 -1.97
N ARG A 85 11.62 15.57 -0.68
CA ARG A 85 10.95 14.39 -0.12
C ARG A 85 9.43 14.47 -0.23
N TRP A 86 8.89 15.68 -0.08
CA TRP A 86 7.47 15.94 -0.25
C TRP A 86 7.01 15.65 -1.68
N GLU A 87 7.69 16.21 -2.68
CA GLU A 87 7.36 15.97 -4.09
C GLU A 87 7.42 14.50 -4.45
N LYS A 88 8.40 13.78 -3.90
CA LYS A 88 8.52 12.33 -4.11
C LYS A 88 7.30 11.57 -3.61
N VAL A 89 6.77 11.93 -2.46
CA VAL A 89 5.55 11.31 -1.91
C VAL A 89 4.33 11.68 -2.77
N ILE A 90 4.13 12.98 -3.02
CA ILE A 90 2.97 13.48 -3.77
C ILE A 90 2.88 12.87 -5.16
N SER A 91 4.01 12.60 -5.81
CA SER A 91 4.03 11.95 -7.12
C SER A 91 3.44 10.53 -7.11
N LYS A 92 3.36 9.89 -5.96
CA LYS A 92 2.87 8.51 -5.78
C LYS A 92 1.44 8.43 -5.27
N VAL A 93 0.91 9.49 -4.64
CA VAL A 93 -0.41 9.49 -4.01
C VAL A 93 -1.49 9.39 -5.07
N LYS A 94 -2.43 8.48 -4.87
CA LYS A 94 -3.59 8.26 -5.73
C LYS A 94 -4.86 8.51 -4.95
N LYS A 95 -5.96 8.69 -5.68
CA LYS A 95 -7.29 8.79 -5.08
C LYS A 95 -7.56 7.61 -4.16
N GLY A 96 -8.00 7.88 -2.94
CA GLY A 96 -8.29 6.88 -1.91
C GLY A 96 -7.11 6.58 -0.98
N ASP A 97 -5.92 7.09 -1.27
CA ASP A 97 -4.77 6.97 -0.39
C ASP A 97 -4.84 7.98 0.77
N TYR A 98 -4.03 7.73 1.79
CA TYR A 98 -3.91 8.61 2.96
C TYR A 98 -2.48 9.08 3.13
N VAL A 99 -2.31 10.25 3.71
CA VAL A 99 -1.00 10.78 4.11
C VAL A 99 -1.05 11.11 5.59
N PHE A 100 -0.18 10.46 6.37
CA PHE A 100 0.00 10.73 7.80
C PHE A 100 1.25 11.57 7.98
N ILE A 101 1.11 12.72 8.63
CA ILE A 101 2.19 13.69 8.82
C ILE A 101 2.42 13.93 10.31
N GLN A 102 3.68 13.78 10.75
CA GLN A 102 4.09 14.09 12.12
C GLN A 102 5.54 14.61 12.16
N PHE A 103 5.71 15.83 12.60
CA PHE A 103 7.00 16.45 12.87
C PHE A 103 7.06 17.05 14.26
#